data_a6c24aa95e454ea2532f39f28178efdb
#
_entry.id   a6c24aa95e454ea2532f39f28178efdb
#
_cell.length_a   1.000
_cell.length_b   1.000
_cell.length_c   1.000
_cell.angle_alpha   90.00
_cell.angle_beta   90.00
_cell.angle_gamma   90.00
#
_symmetry.space_group_name_H-M   'P 1'
#
loop_
_entity.id
_entity.type
_entity.pdbx_description
1 polymer ?
#
loop_
_entity_poly.entity_id
_entity_poly.type
_entity_poly.pdbx_seq_one_letter_code
_entity_poly.pdbx_strand_id
1 'polypeptide(L)'
;PKRWKLYDSELQYHWEKLIEELHDKDKVRERAAKMFYYWCAFGPLSRGSACCGYAVLFGILLAADCGVPSSLPSERQIDWEAILAPTAAAFVDGVRPWLADSVEAALPDLPPPDEAFSTLRDRLGALL
;
A
#
# COMPACT_ATOMS: atom_id res chain seq x y z
N PRO A 1 4.72 24.34 2.53
CA PRO A 1 4.18 24.65 3.84
C PRO A 1 4.46 23.55 4.86
N LYS A 2 4.29 23.86 6.17
CA LYS A 2 4.67 22.96 7.28
C LYS A 2 4.03 21.55 7.21
N ARG A 3 2.81 21.45 6.70
CA ARG A 3 2.07 20.18 6.59
C ARG A 3 2.77 19.15 5.70
N TRP A 4 3.33 19.54 4.57
CA TRP A 4 4.09 18.67 3.67
C TRP A 4 5.25 17.99 4.40
N LYS A 5 6.03 18.78 5.13
CA LYS A 5 7.22 18.28 5.84
C LYS A 5 6.87 17.26 6.92
N LEU A 6 5.71 17.43 7.58
CA LEU A 6 5.27 16.48 8.60
C LEU A 6 4.93 15.12 7.99
N TYR A 7 4.14 15.11 6.91
CA TYR A 7 3.78 13.86 6.23
C TYR A 7 4.97 13.19 5.56
N ASP A 8 5.85 13.97 4.95
CA ASP A 8 7.10 13.48 4.36
C ASP A 8 7.97 12.81 5.44
N SER A 9 8.13 13.43 6.59
CA SER A 9 8.88 12.87 7.72
C SER A 9 8.26 11.56 8.24
N GLU A 10 6.92 11.48 8.34
CA GLU A 10 6.25 10.25 8.79
C GLU A 10 6.40 9.12 7.77
N LEU A 11 6.21 9.41 6.48
CA LEU A 11 6.39 8.43 5.42
C LEU A 11 7.83 7.92 5.37
N GLN A 12 8.81 8.83 5.45
CA GLN A 12 10.23 8.47 5.47
C GLN A 12 10.57 7.61 6.69
N TYR A 13 10.12 8.00 7.88
CA TYR A 13 10.33 7.24 9.11
C TYR A 13 9.79 5.81 9.01
N HIS A 14 8.54 5.65 8.53
CA HIS A 14 7.94 4.32 8.41
C HIS A 14 8.58 3.49 7.32
N TRP A 15 9.07 4.11 6.23
CA TRP A 15 9.84 3.44 5.20
C TRP A 15 11.17 2.90 5.75
N GLU A 16 11.93 3.72 6.46
CA GLU A 16 13.19 3.30 7.08
C GLU A 16 12.98 2.15 8.07
N LYS A 17 11.96 2.26 8.92
CA LYS A 17 11.60 1.18 9.85
C LYS A 17 11.14 -0.09 9.15
N LEU A 18 10.41 0.02 8.05
CA LEU A 18 10.02 -1.13 7.24
C LEU A 18 11.24 -1.88 6.71
N ILE A 19 12.23 -1.16 6.18
CA ILE A 19 13.48 -1.76 5.69
C ILE A 19 14.26 -2.46 6.82
N GLU A 20 14.34 -1.86 8.00
CA GLU A 20 14.98 -2.48 9.17
C GLU A 20 14.25 -3.77 9.64
N GLU A 21 12.93 -3.82 9.48
CA GLU A 21 12.06 -4.86 10.00
C GLU A 21 11.58 -5.86 8.93
N LEU A 22 12.21 -5.91 7.74
CA LEU A 22 11.80 -6.77 6.61
C LEU A 22 11.71 -8.27 6.95
N HIS A 23 12.45 -8.73 7.97
CA HIS A 23 12.44 -10.11 8.45
C HIS A 23 11.17 -10.49 9.22
N ASP A 24 10.36 -9.51 9.63
CA ASP A 24 9.13 -9.69 10.41
C ASP A 24 7.92 -9.25 9.59
N LYS A 25 7.20 -10.23 9.02
CA LYS A 25 6.05 -9.98 8.14
C LYS A 25 4.93 -9.18 8.82
N ASP A 26 4.71 -9.35 10.11
CA ASP A 26 3.67 -8.60 10.83
C ASP A 26 4.06 -7.14 11.00
N LYS A 27 5.33 -6.87 11.25
CA LYS A 27 5.84 -5.49 11.28
C LYS A 27 5.83 -4.84 9.90
N VAL A 28 6.17 -5.57 8.85
CA VAL A 28 6.03 -5.07 7.48
C VAL A 28 4.60 -4.65 7.19
N ARG A 29 3.61 -5.49 7.51
CA ARG A 29 2.19 -5.15 7.36
C ARG A 29 1.81 -3.91 8.16
N GLU A 30 2.25 -3.83 9.41
CA GLU A 30 2.01 -2.66 10.26
C GLU A 30 2.61 -1.38 9.67
N ARG A 31 3.87 -1.41 9.23
CA ARG A 31 4.54 -0.23 8.64
C ARG A 31 3.89 0.20 7.34
N ALA A 32 3.59 -0.76 6.46
CA ALA A 32 2.89 -0.48 5.20
C ALA A 32 1.51 0.14 5.44
N ALA A 33 0.75 -0.36 6.42
CA ALA A 33 -0.55 0.21 6.80
C ALA A 33 -0.41 1.63 7.38
N LYS A 34 0.61 1.92 8.19
CA LYS A 34 0.88 3.28 8.68
C LYS A 34 1.23 4.24 7.55
N MET A 35 2.04 3.81 6.58
CA MET A 35 2.34 4.62 5.40
C MET A 35 1.06 4.91 4.59
N PHE A 36 0.19 3.91 4.41
CA PHE A 36 -1.11 4.09 3.77
C PHE A 36 -1.99 5.09 4.51
N TYR A 37 -2.05 5.00 5.85
CA TYR A 37 -2.77 5.96 6.69
C TYR A 37 -2.31 7.40 6.45
N TYR A 38 -1.01 7.66 6.56
CA TYR A 38 -0.47 9.02 6.36
C TYR A 38 -0.67 9.52 4.94
N TRP A 39 -0.53 8.65 3.94
CA TRP A 39 -0.79 8.99 2.55
C TRP A 39 -2.25 9.40 2.32
N CYS A 40 -3.22 8.63 2.80
CA CYS A 40 -4.64 8.94 2.67
C CYS A 40 -5.02 10.20 3.46
N ALA A 41 -4.55 10.33 4.70
CA ALA A 41 -4.80 11.51 5.54
C ALA A 41 -4.18 12.79 4.95
N PHE A 42 -3.08 12.67 4.24
CA PHE A 42 -2.47 13.79 3.53
C PHE A 42 -3.22 14.13 2.24
N GLY A 43 -3.68 13.16 1.48
CA GLY A 43 -4.39 13.33 0.22
C GLY A 43 -3.61 14.17 -0.79
N PRO A 44 -2.38 13.78 -1.20
CA PRO A 44 -1.46 14.67 -1.95
C PRO A 44 -1.92 14.95 -3.38
N LEU A 45 -2.78 14.11 -3.93
CA LEU A 45 -3.26 14.25 -5.30
C LEU A 45 -4.69 14.78 -5.31
N SER A 46 -5.03 15.57 -6.30
CA SER A 46 -6.39 16.08 -6.50
C SER A 46 -7.39 14.95 -6.81
N ARG A 47 -6.90 13.87 -7.41
CA ARG A 47 -7.63 12.61 -7.67
C ARG A 47 -6.67 11.45 -7.57
N GLY A 48 -7.20 10.28 -7.17
CA GLY A 48 -6.44 9.02 -7.19
C GLY A 48 -5.47 8.81 -6.04
N SER A 49 -5.49 9.64 -4.97
CA SER A 49 -4.64 9.42 -3.80
C SER A 49 -4.83 8.03 -3.21
N ALA A 50 -6.08 7.58 -3.06
CA ALA A 50 -6.38 6.25 -2.55
C ALA A 50 -5.84 5.15 -3.47
N CYS A 51 -6.06 5.25 -4.79
CA CYS A 51 -5.54 4.26 -5.76
C CYS A 51 -4.02 4.12 -5.68
N CYS A 52 -3.29 5.24 -5.64
CA CYS A 52 -1.85 5.22 -5.46
C CYS A 52 -1.45 4.61 -4.11
N GLY A 53 -2.19 4.93 -3.06
CA GLY A 53 -1.97 4.36 -1.72
C GLY A 53 -2.11 2.84 -1.72
N TYR A 54 -3.16 2.30 -2.33
CA TYR A 54 -3.36 0.84 -2.47
C TYR A 54 -2.26 0.19 -3.32
N ALA A 55 -1.88 0.81 -4.44
CA ALA A 55 -0.82 0.28 -5.29
C ALA A 55 0.51 0.16 -4.53
N VAL A 56 0.87 1.17 -3.74
CA VAL A 56 2.07 1.15 -2.90
C VAL A 56 1.95 0.13 -1.77
N LEU A 57 0.81 0.09 -1.07
CA LEU A 57 0.56 -0.88 0.00
C LEU A 57 0.75 -2.31 -0.50
N PHE A 58 0.07 -2.67 -1.60
CA PHE A 58 0.17 -4.03 -2.16
C PHE A 58 1.55 -4.31 -2.75
N GLY A 59 2.17 -3.33 -3.38
CA GLY A 59 3.54 -3.45 -3.88
C GLY A 59 4.55 -3.76 -2.78
N ILE A 60 4.44 -3.11 -1.62
CA ILE A 60 5.26 -3.39 -0.44
C ILE A 60 5.02 -4.82 0.07
N LEU A 61 3.74 -5.22 0.22
CA LEU A 61 3.40 -6.55 0.71
C LEU A 61 3.94 -7.66 -0.22
N LEU A 62 3.79 -7.48 -1.52
CA LEU A 62 4.33 -8.40 -2.53
C LEU A 62 5.85 -8.46 -2.49
N ALA A 63 6.52 -7.30 -2.48
CA ALA A 63 7.98 -7.24 -2.45
C ALA A 63 8.59 -7.85 -1.18
N ALA A 64 7.87 -7.81 -0.07
CA ALA A 64 8.28 -8.40 1.20
C ALA A 64 7.78 -9.85 1.41
N ASP A 65 7.21 -10.47 0.38
CA ASP A 65 6.64 -11.82 0.46
C ASP A 65 5.63 -11.99 1.61
N CYS A 66 4.82 -10.95 1.83
CA CYS A 66 3.79 -10.96 2.88
C CYS A 66 2.43 -11.49 2.42
N GLY A 67 2.29 -11.80 1.12
CA GLY A 67 0.99 -12.01 0.50
C GLY A 67 0.18 -10.71 0.40
N VAL A 68 -0.91 -10.77 -0.32
CA VAL A 68 -1.86 -9.64 -0.42
C VAL A 68 -3.22 -10.08 0.09
N PRO A 69 -4.03 -9.16 0.63
CA PRO A 69 -5.40 -9.49 1.03
C PRO A 69 -6.17 -10.13 -0.12
N SER A 70 -6.93 -11.19 0.20
CA SER A 70 -7.68 -11.98 -0.79
C SER A 70 -8.72 -11.16 -1.54
N SER A 71 -9.26 -10.12 -0.91
CA SER A 71 -10.20 -9.17 -1.52
C SER A 71 -10.17 -7.84 -0.79
N LEU A 72 -10.58 -6.77 -1.49
CA LEU A 72 -10.96 -5.53 -0.82
C LEU A 72 -12.32 -5.76 -0.12
N PRO A 73 -12.49 -5.33 1.14
CA PRO A 73 -13.75 -5.48 1.83
C PRO A 73 -14.86 -4.75 1.08
N SER A 74 -15.93 -5.45 0.71
CA SER A 74 -17.06 -4.87 -0.05
C SER A 74 -17.87 -3.87 0.76
N GLU A 75 -17.87 -4.00 2.08
CA GLU A 75 -18.67 -3.18 3.01
C GLU A 75 -17.86 -2.11 3.74
N ARG A 76 -16.55 -2.05 3.49
CA ARG A 76 -15.61 -1.13 4.15
C ARG A 76 -14.81 -0.37 3.11
N GLN A 77 -14.65 0.91 3.34
CA GLN A 77 -13.77 1.77 2.53
C GLN A 77 -12.51 2.09 3.33
N ILE A 78 -11.48 1.30 3.15
CA ILE A 78 -10.24 1.37 3.94
C ILE A 78 -9.56 2.74 3.85
N ASP A 79 -9.62 3.39 2.70
CA ASP A 79 -9.09 4.75 2.52
C ASP A 79 -9.89 5.79 3.34
N TRP A 80 -11.21 5.67 3.40
CA TRP A 80 -12.02 6.52 4.28
C TRP A 80 -11.77 6.22 5.76
N GLU A 81 -11.62 4.95 6.12
CA GLU A 81 -11.24 4.59 7.49
C GLU A 81 -9.88 5.18 7.88
N ALA A 82 -8.92 5.22 6.95
CA ALA A 82 -7.65 5.88 7.20
C ALA A 82 -7.81 7.38 7.45
N ILE A 83 -8.67 8.06 6.66
CA ILE A 83 -8.92 9.50 6.83
C ILE A 83 -9.65 9.80 8.15
N LEU A 84 -10.55 8.92 8.58
CA LEU A 84 -11.41 9.11 9.74
C LEU A 84 -10.80 8.59 11.04
N ALA A 85 -9.79 7.72 10.97
CA ALA A 85 -9.16 7.17 12.16
C ALA A 85 -8.41 8.27 12.95
N PRO A 86 -8.57 8.31 14.29
CA PRO A 86 -7.95 9.34 15.10
C PRO A 86 -6.42 9.27 15.14
N THR A 87 -5.87 8.07 14.95
CA THR A 87 -4.42 7.82 14.94
C THR A 87 -4.06 6.70 13.97
N ALA A 88 -2.81 6.68 13.52
CA ALA A 88 -2.27 5.59 12.71
C ALA A 88 -2.37 4.23 13.43
N ALA A 89 -2.17 4.20 14.75
CA ALA A 89 -2.31 2.96 15.54
C ALA A 89 -3.75 2.43 15.52
N ALA A 90 -4.74 3.28 15.75
CA ALA A 90 -6.15 2.89 15.70
C ALA A 90 -6.56 2.38 14.31
N PHE A 91 -6.06 3.00 13.25
CA PHE A 91 -6.26 2.53 11.89
C PHE A 91 -5.66 1.13 11.68
N VAL A 92 -4.40 0.94 12.06
CA VAL A 92 -3.70 -0.36 11.93
C VAL A 92 -4.46 -1.46 12.66
N ASP A 93 -4.90 -1.21 13.88
CA ASP A 93 -5.66 -2.21 14.66
C ASP A 93 -6.97 -2.59 13.94
N GLY A 94 -7.64 -1.62 13.34
CA GLY A 94 -8.87 -1.85 12.57
C GLY A 94 -8.68 -2.65 11.29
N VAL A 95 -7.54 -2.50 10.59
CA VAL A 95 -7.26 -3.19 9.32
C VAL A 95 -6.42 -4.45 9.46
N ARG A 96 -5.87 -4.72 10.64
CA ARG A 96 -5.02 -5.88 10.93
C ARG A 96 -5.65 -7.22 10.51
N PRO A 97 -6.93 -7.53 10.83
CA PRO A 97 -7.56 -8.77 10.40
C PRO A 97 -7.62 -8.91 8.88
N TRP A 98 -7.90 -7.82 8.17
CA TRP A 98 -7.94 -7.81 6.71
C TRP A 98 -6.56 -8.04 6.09
N LEU A 99 -5.50 -7.41 6.62
CA LEU A 99 -4.13 -7.60 6.15
C LEU A 99 -3.58 -9.00 6.48
N ALA A 100 -4.07 -9.63 7.56
CA ALA A 100 -3.68 -10.97 7.96
C ALA A 100 -4.37 -12.05 7.10
N ASP A 101 -5.55 -11.79 6.55
CA ASP A 101 -6.26 -12.66 5.61
C ASP A 101 -5.64 -12.54 4.20
N SER A 102 -4.37 -12.89 4.12
CA SER A 102 -3.58 -12.77 2.91
C SER A 102 -3.44 -14.10 2.20
N VAL A 103 -3.54 -14.07 0.87
CA VAL A 103 -3.19 -15.18 0.00
C VAL A 103 -1.77 -14.99 -0.51
N GLU A 104 -1.01 -16.06 -0.56
CA GLU A 104 0.25 -16.05 -1.31
C GLU A 104 -0.08 -15.73 -2.77
N ALA A 105 0.31 -14.56 -3.22
CA ALA A 105 0.26 -14.27 -4.64
C ALA A 105 1.35 -15.09 -5.31
N ALA A 106 1.00 -16.23 -5.85
CA ALA A 106 1.80 -16.82 -6.90
C ALA A 106 1.77 -15.80 -8.05
N LEU A 107 2.78 -14.93 -8.09
CA LEU A 107 2.99 -14.09 -9.26
C LEU A 107 3.21 -15.08 -10.42
N PRO A 108 2.36 -15.07 -11.46
CA PRO A 108 2.65 -15.86 -12.64
C PRO A 108 4.05 -15.47 -13.13
N ASP A 109 4.76 -16.44 -13.71
CA ASP A 109 6.01 -16.16 -14.45
C ASP A 109 5.65 -15.23 -15.62
N LEU A 110 5.54 -13.96 -15.31
CA LEU A 110 5.30 -12.93 -16.32
C LEU A 110 6.63 -12.64 -17.01
N PRO A 111 6.65 -12.66 -18.33
CA PRO A 111 7.83 -12.23 -19.06
C PRO A 111 8.17 -10.77 -18.66
N PRO A 112 9.44 -10.37 -18.77
CA PRO A 112 9.83 -8.99 -18.52
C PRO A 112 8.91 -8.03 -19.30
N PRO A 113 8.59 -6.84 -18.75
CA PRO A 113 7.63 -5.91 -19.39
C PRO A 113 7.98 -5.51 -20.82
N ASP A 114 9.25 -5.50 -21.18
CA ASP A 114 9.74 -5.24 -22.53
C ASP A 114 9.50 -6.42 -23.49
N GLU A 115 9.44 -7.65 -22.99
CA GLU A 115 9.04 -8.83 -23.78
C GLU A 115 7.52 -8.97 -23.86
N ALA A 116 6.80 -8.67 -22.77
CA ALA A 116 5.34 -8.77 -22.73
C ALA A 116 4.65 -7.67 -23.56
N PHE A 117 5.22 -6.48 -23.60
CA PHE A 117 4.65 -5.31 -24.26
C PHE A 117 5.70 -4.62 -25.13
N SER A 118 5.71 -4.94 -26.41
CA SER A 118 6.70 -4.46 -27.37
C SER A 118 6.62 -2.95 -27.64
N THR A 119 5.47 -2.32 -27.38
CA THR A 119 5.26 -0.90 -27.59
C THR A 119 4.63 -0.23 -26.36
N LEU A 120 4.80 1.10 -26.24
CA LEU A 120 4.11 1.88 -25.23
C LEU A 120 2.57 1.78 -25.39
N ARG A 121 2.09 1.64 -26.61
CA ARG A 121 0.67 1.48 -26.92
C ARG A 121 0.12 0.17 -26.34
N ASP A 122 0.86 -0.93 -26.48
CA ASP A 122 0.46 -2.24 -25.93
C ASP A 122 0.41 -2.16 -24.40
N ARG A 123 1.38 -1.48 -23.78
CA ARG A 123 1.42 -1.25 -22.32
C ARG A 123 0.22 -0.44 -21.84
N LEU A 124 -0.13 0.63 -22.55
CA LEU A 124 -1.29 1.45 -22.19
C LEU A 124 -2.61 0.71 -22.44
N GLY A 125 -2.70 -0.09 -23.50
CA GLY A 125 -3.88 -0.91 -23.80
C GLY A 125 -4.14 -1.99 -22.76
N ALA A 126 -3.10 -2.54 -22.13
CA ALA A 126 -3.23 -3.54 -21.06
C ALA A 126 -3.67 -2.93 -19.71
N LEU A 127 -3.55 -1.61 -19.53
CA LEU A 127 -3.94 -0.89 -18.32
C LEU A 127 -5.38 -0.32 -18.38
N LEU A 128 -6.01 -0.36 -19.55
CA LEU A 128 -7.35 0.16 -19.79
C LEU A 128 -8.37 -0.97 -19.95
#